data_5d0dc5858f41f86042409fb0ec538fab
#
_entry.id   5d0dc5858f41f86042409fb0ec538fab
#
_cell.length_a   1.000
_cell.length_b   1.000
_cell.length_c   1.000
_cell.angle_alpha   90.00
_cell.angle_beta   90.00
_cell.angle_gamma   90.00
#
_symmetry.space_group_name_H-M   'P 1'
#
loop_
_entity.id
_entity.type
_entity.pdbx_description
1 polymer ?
#
loop_
_entity_poly.entity_id
_entity_poly.type
_entity_poly.pdbx_seq_one_letter_code
_entity_poly.pdbx_strand_id
1 'polypeptide(L)'
;MRFHISSHHTPNNCAVHRGDGTPPISDWRARCKEVGVEFVAGGGCNPMHNSFMFVEADDMEKLQTLMQPVIGYWDVVITPVRAM
;
A
#
# COMPACT_ATOMS: atom_id res chain seq x y z
N MET A 1 9.10 -8.70 11.09
CA MET A 1 9.78 -7.44 10.91
C MET A 1 8.80 -6.38 10.44
N ARG A 2 8.95 -5.16 10.92
CA ARG A 2 8.03 -4.07 10.57
C ARG A 2 8.52 -3.29 9.37
N PHE A 3 7.60 -2.92 8.50
CA PHE A 3 7.88 -2.11 7.31
C PHE A 3 6.94 -0.94 7.22
N HIS A 4 7.46 0.18 6.75
CA HIS A 4 6.67 1.34 6.35
C HIS A 4 6.53 1.31 4.84
N ILE A 5 5.30 1.37 4.36
CA ILE A 5 5.01 1.38 2.93
C ILE A 5 4.38 2.72 2.58
N SER A 6 5.08 3.47 1.74
CA SER A 6 4.58 4.74 1.20
C SER A 6 4.22 4.53 -0.25
N SER A 7 3.01 4.86 -0.62
CA SER A 7 2.51 4.69 -1.98
C SER A 7 2.03 6.03 -2.52
N HIS A 8 2.42 6.33 -3.73
CA HIS A 8 2.05 7.58 -4.41
C HIS A 8 1.60 7.27 -5.83
N HIS A 9 0.51 7.89 -6.26
CA HIS A 9 0.06 7.84 -7.63
C HIS A 9 -0.21 9.24 -8.14
N THR A 10 -0.13 9.43 -9.46
CA THR A 10 -0.40 10.72 -10.08
C THR A 10 -1.91 10.93 -10.22
N PRO A 11 -2.35 12.18 -10.43
CA PRO A 11 -3.76 12.43 -10.74
C PRO A 11 -4.26 11.63 -11.95
N ASN A 12 -3.40 11.38 -12.93
CA ASN A 12 -3.76 10.61 -14.11
C ASN A 12 -4.02 9.13 -13.81
N ASN A 13 -3.40 8.61 -12.75
CA ASN A 13 -3.55 7.21 -12.32
C ASN A 13 -4.56 7.06 -11.19
N CYS A 14 -5.16 8.15 -10.74
CA CYS A 14 -6.13 8.10 -9.66
C CYS A 14 -7.45 7.53 -10.17
N ALA A 15 -7.90 6.41 -9.59
CA ALA A 15 -9.15 5.78 -9.99
C ALA A 15 -10.34 6.71 -9.83
N VAL A 16 -10.39 7.45 -8.73
CA VAL A 16 -11.46 8.42 -8.46
C VAL A 16 -11.43 9.54 -9.48
N HIS A 17 -10.25 10.08 -9.79
CA HIS A 17 -10.09 11.19 -10.72
C HIS A 17 -10.44 10.79 -12.15
N ARG A 18 -10.11 9.56 -12.55
CA ARG A 18 -10.45 9.05 -13.88
C ARG A 18 -11.94 8.71 -14.02
N GLY A 19 -12.67 8.67 -12.92
CA GLY A 19 -14.10 8.39 -12.95
C GLY A 19 -14.49 6.91 -12.97
N ASP A 20 -13.52 5.99 -12.88
CA ASP A 20 -13.84 4.56 -12.76
C ASP A 20 -14.16 4.17 -11.32
N GLY A 21 -13.78 5.02 -10.36
CA GLY A 21 -14.21 4.92 -8.97
C GLY A 21 -13.66 3.73 -8.18
N THR A 22 -12.93 2.82 -8.82
CA THR A 22 -12.49 1.58 -8.19
C THR A 22 -10.98 1.54 -8.11
N PRO A 23 -10.39 1.75 -6.92
CA PRO A 23 -8.95 1.58 -6.75
C PRO A 23 -8.57 0.10 -6.90
N PRO A 24 -7.30 -0.19 -7.29
CA PRO A 24 -6.82 -1.56 -7.43
C PRO A 24 -6.96 -2.38 -6.15
N ILE A 25 -6.80 -1.73 -5.00
CA ILE A 25 -7.03 -2.31 -3.68
C ILE A 25 -7.89 -1.35 -2.90
N SER A 26 -9.10 -1.76 -2.55
CA SER A 26 -10.04 -0.93 -1.80
C SER A 26 -10.00 -1.18 -0.30
N ASP A 27 -9.56 -2.36 0.12
CA ASP A 27 -9.50 -2.74 1.53
C ASP A 27 -8.13 -3.35 1.83
N TRP A 28 -7.23 -2.51 2.31
CA TRP A 28 -5.86 -2.92 2.62
C TRP A 28 -5.77 -3.88 3.79
N ARG A 29 -6.67 -3.79 4.77
CA ARG A 29 -6.68 -4.71 5.89
C ARG A 29 -7.02 -6.12 5.43
N ALA A 30 -8.02 -6.25 4.58
CA ALA A 30 -8.41 -7.53 4.01
C ALA A 30 -7.31 -8.08 3.12
N ARG A 31 -6.71 -7.23 2.30
CA ARG A 31 -5.60 -7.63 1.42
C ARG A 31 -4.41 -8.14 2.20
N CYS A 32 -4.01 -7.46 3.27
CA CYS A 32 -2.93 -7.89 4.13
C CYS A 32 -3.21 -9.28 4.72
N LYS A 33 -4.40 -9.47 5.23
CA LYS A 33 -4.81 -10.76 5.79
C LYS A 33 -4.74 -11.87 4.75
N GLU A 34 -5.17 -11.58 3.53
CA GLU A 34 -5.17 -12.54 2.42
C GLU A 34 -3.76 -13.03 2.09
N VAL A 35 -2.77 -12.14 2.11
CA VAL A 35 -1.39 -12.50 1.77
C VAL A 35 -0.53 -12.90 2.98
N GLY A 36 -1.09 -12.90 4.18
CA GLY A 36 -0.37 -13.31 5.39
C GLY A 36 0.51 -12.21 5.97
N VAL A 37 0.11 -10.97 5.84
CA VAL A 37 0.80 -9.80 6.39
C VAL A 37 -0.10 -9.15 7.44
N GLU A 38 0.48 -8.74 8.56
CA GLU A 38 -0.27 -8.05 9.61
C GLU A 38 -0.32 -6.56 9.32
N PHE A 39 -1.53 -6.02 9.20
CA PHE A 39 -1.73 -4.58 9.07
C PHE A 39 -1.67 -3.95 10.46
N VAL A 40 -0.73 -3.05 10.68
CA VAL A 40 -0.55 -2.39 11.98
C VAL A 40 -1.31 -1.06 12.02
N ALA A 41 -1.07 -0.19 11.07
CA ALA A 41 -1.70 1.11 10.99
C ALA A 41 -1.53 1.68 9.59
N GLY A 42 -2.41 2.59 9.22
CA GLY A 42 -2.25 3.26 7.93
C GLY A 42 -3.32 4.31 7.70
N GLY A 43 -3.14 5.06 6.65
CA GLY A 43 -4.04 6.10 6.23
C GLY A 43 -3.67 6.63 4.86
N GLY A 44 -4.54 7.45 4.31
CA GLY A 44 -4.32 8.08 3.02
C GLY A 44 -4.51 9.58 3.08
N CYS A 45 -3.89 10.27 2.12
CA CYS A 45 -4.08 11.70 1.91
C CYS A 45 -4.45 11.90 0.45
N ASN A 46 -5.75 12.03 0.18
CA ASN A 46 -6.25 12.14 -1.18
C ASN A 46 -5.71 13.37 -1.94
N PRO A 47 -5.62 14.57 -1.31
CA PRO A 47 -5.05 15.73 -2.01
C PRO A 47 -3.62 15.51 -2.50
N MET A 48 -2.84 14.68 -1.81
CA MET A 48 -1.46 14.36 -2.18
C MET A 48 -1.35 13.09 -3.01
N HIS A 49 -2.43 12.36 -3.21
CA HIS A 49 -2.44 11.06 -3.87
C HIS A 49 -1.44 10.07 -3.23
N ASN A 50 -1.33 10.14 -1.92
CA ASN A 50 -0.43 9.30 -1.14
C ASN A 50 -1.21 8.42 -0.17
N SER A 51 -0.65 7.25 0.11
CA SER A 51 -1.10 6.42 1.23
C SER A 51 0.11 5.90 1.99
N PHE A 52 -0.08 5.65 3.27
CA PHE A 52 0.98 5.21 4.18
C PHE A 52 0.46 4.09 5.03
N MET A 53 1.27 3.05 5.22
CA MET A 53 0.89 2.00 6.16
C MET A 53 2.13 1.39 6.81
N PHE A 54 1.93 0.85 8.01
CA PHE A 54 2.90 0.01 8.70
C PHE A 54 2.35 -1.41 8.71
N VAL A 55 3.20 -2.36 8.36
CA VAL A 55 2.85 -3.77 8.34
C VAL A 55 3.95 -4.61 8.98
N GLU A 56 3.56 -5.78 9.49
CA GLU A 56 4.50 -6.81 9.94
C GLU A 56 4.50 -7.93 8.91
N ALA A 57 5.68 -8.32 8.46
CA ALA A 57 5.84 -9.40 7.50
C ALA A 57 7.11 -10.19 7.79
N ASP A 58 7.10 -11.47 7.43
CA ASP A 58 8.24 -12.37 7.64
C ASP A 58 9.31 -12.19 6.58
N ASP A 59 8.91 -11.81 5.37
CA ASP A 59 9.83 -11.70 4.24
C ASP A 59 9.35 -10.68 3.20
N MET A 60 10.27 -10.32 2.30
CA MET A 60 10.00 -9.36 1.23
C MET A 60 9.09 -9.92 0.14
N GLU A 61 9.05 -11.24 -0.02
CA GLU A 61 8.19 -11.86 -1.02
C GLU A 61 6.71 -11.61 -0.73
N LYS A 62 6.33 -11.66 0.54
CA LYS A 62 4.95 -11.33 0.93
C LYS A 62 4.63 -9.87 0.65
N LEU A 63 5.57 -8.96 0.86
CA LEU A 63 5.38 -7.55 0.56
C LEU A 63 5.23 -7.32 -0.94
N GLN A 64 6.02 -8.02 -1.74
CA GLN A 64 5.89 -7.95 -3.19
C GLN A 64 4.51 -8.45 -3.64
N THR A 65 4.06 -9.55 -3.09
CA THR A 65 2.73 -10.09 -3.37
C THR A 65 1.63 -9.11 -2.95
N LEU A 66 1.80 -8.51 -1.77
CA LEU A 66 0.86 -7.51 -1.25
C LEU A 66 0.68 -6.35 -2.23
N MET A 67 1.78 -5.86 -2.79
CA MET A 67 1.78 -4.67 -3.65
C MET A 67 1.60 -4.99 -5.13
N GLN A 68 1.52 -6.26 -5.51
CA GLN A 68 1.44 -6.69 -6.91
C GLN A 68 0.37 -5.93 -7.73
N PRO A 69 -0.85 -5.72 -7.22
CA PRO A 69 -1.88 -5.02 -8.00
C PRO A 69 -1.55 -3.58 -8.36
N VAL A 70 -0.60 -2.96 -7.67
CA VAL A 70 -0.23 -1.55 -7.89
C VAL A 70 1.17 -1.37 -8.47
N ILE A 71 1.92 -2.46 -8.65
CA ILE A 71 3.25 -2.40 -9.26
C ILE A 71 3.12 -1.91 -10.71
N GLY A 72 3.97 -0.93 -11.07
CA GLY A 72 3.92 -0.31 -12.39
C GLY A 72 2.83 0.75 -12.54
N TYR A 73 2.04 0.93 -11.51
CA TYR A 73 0.89 1.84 -11.46
C TYR A 73 1.16 2.99 -10.49
N TRP A 74 1.62 2.64 -9.31
CA TRP A 74 1.94 3.57 -8.23
C TRP A 74 3.44 3.50 -7.95
N ASP A 75 3.97 4.61 -7.45
CA ASP A 75 5.31 4.63 -6.88
C ASP A 75 5.22 4.12 -5.44
N VAL A 76 5.95 3.06 -5.14
CA VAL A 76 5.91 2.42 -3.83
C VAL A 76 7.30 2.40 -3.23
N VAL A 77 7.42 2.88 -2.00
CA VAL A 77 8.66 2.83 -1.24
C VAL A 77 8.42 2.01 0.01
N ILE A 78 9.19 0.95 0.18
CA ILE A 78 9.10 0.05 1.32
C ILE A 78 10.36 0.23 2.16
N THR A 79 10.18 0.63 3.41
CA THR A 79 11.29 0.92 4.32
C THR A 79 11.18 0.02 5.54
N PRO A 80 12.20 -0.82 5.82
CA PRO A 80 12.23 -1.56 7.08
C PRO A 80 12.41 -0.59 8.24
N VAL A 81 11.62 -0.78 9.29
CA VAL A 81 11.67 0.07 10.47
C VAL A 81 11.76 -0.77 11.72
N ARG A 82 12.34 -0.24 12.76
CA ARG A 82 12.37 -0.88 14.06
C ARG A 82 11.84 0.09 15.12
N ALA A 83 11.39 -0.49 16.22
CA ALA A 83 10.92 0.31 17.34
C ALA A 83 12.05 1.19 17.88
N MET A 84 11.70 2.39 18.24
CA MET A 84 12.63 3.35 18.84
C MET A 84 12.75 3.15 20.34
#